data_f8a6358129ee6b04311b0c768a6ebfdf
#
_entry.id   f8a6358129ee6b04311b0c768a6ebfdf
#
_cell.length_a   1.000
_cell.length_b   1.000
_cell.length_c   1.000
_cell.angle_alpha   90.00
_cell.angle_beta   90.00
_cell.angle_gamma   90.00
#
_symmetry.space_group_name_H-M   'P 1'
#
loop_
_entity.id
_entity.type
_entity.pdbx_description
1 polymer ?
#
loop_
_entity_poly.entity_id
_entity_poly.type
_entity_poly.pdbx_seq_one_letter_code
_entity_poly.pdbx_strand_id
1 'polypeptide(L)'
;VKLGTIAVDGTKLRAKASKHKAMSYERMQAREIELKAQIDTLLKRSAQTDKAEADEPELDIPAELALRQERLEVIKAAKQRLEARQREADTRRGRKPEGKDADGDDGDGGDGGASDTSPQPKKRGHAFKRAFGVPEPKAQDNFTDPDSRIMKTSAGFEQCFNAQTAVDAGAQIIVAAELSNCAADSALLPTMLDAVKSNTGQVPEVMLADAGYRSEAVLAQLSGKQVEVIVALGREGKKQSEIDAHKHPHTAAMAAKLKTQPGQDKYRRRKAIVEPPNAWIKQVLGFRQFSFKGIDKVRCEFKLVCAALNLRRMAAMGV
;
A
#
# COMPACT_ATOMS: atom_id res chain seq x y z
N VAL A 1 24.96 -4.00 23.22
CA VAL A 1 24.62 -5.25 22.52
C VAL A 1 24.47 -4.92 21.04
N LYS A 2 25.11 -5.67 20.15
CA LYS A 2 25.06 -5.46 18.71
C LYS A 2 23.81 -6.15 18.17
N LEU A 3 23.02 -5.45 17.37
CA LEU A 3 21.82 -6.01 16.76
C LEU A 3 22.24 -7.01 15.65
N GLY A 4 21.99 -8.30 15.88
CA GLY A 4 22.38 -9.39 14.98
C GLY A 4 21.39 -9.61 13.83
N THR A 5 20.74 -10.77 13.82
CA THR A 5 19.74 -11.13 12.79
C THR A 5 18.37 -10.64 13.19
N ILE A 6 17.66 -10.01 12.25
CA ILE A 6 16.23 -9.70 12.36
C ILE A 6 15.44 -10.41 11.25
N ALA A 7 14.16 -10.67 11.49
CA ALA A 7 13.23 -11.13 10.47
C ALA A 7 12.09 -10.12 10.32
N VAL A 8 11.72 -9.83 9.07
CA VAL A 8 10.60 -8.94 8.73
C VAL A 8 9.47 -9.74 8.14
N ASP A 9 8.25 -9.42 8.57
CA ASP A 9 7.03 -10.02 8.02
C ASP A 9 5.85 -9.06 8.10
N GLY A 10 4.91 -9.25 7.18
CA GLY A 10 3.70 -8.47 7.07
C GLY A 10 2.46 -9.28 7.41
N THR A 11 1.54 -8.67 8.14
CA THR A 11 0.27 -9.29 8.43
C THR A 11 -0.90 -8.36 8.16
N LYS A 12 -1.97 -8.86 7.55
CA LYS A 12 -3.16 -8.06 7.27
C LYS A 12 -4.06 -8.06 8.52
N LEU A 13 -4.33 -6.86 9.05
CA LEU A 13 -5.24 -6.63 10.18
C LEU A 13 -6.44 -5.81 9.70
N ARG A 14 -7.63 -6.18 10.15
CA ARG A 14 -8.87 -5.52 9.72
C ARG A 14 -8.92 -4.08 10.22
N ALA A 15 -9.34 -3.18 9.34
CA ALA A 15 -9.68 -1.81 9.72
C ALA A 15 -11.03 -1.75 10.45
N LYS A 16 -11.26 -0.71 11.24
CA LYS A 16 -12.60 -0.37 11.76
C LYS A 16 -13.42 0.29 10.65
N ALA A 17 -13.64 -0.43 9.57
CA ALA A 17 -14.32 0.06 8.38
C ALA A 17 -15.38 -0.94 7.91
N SER A 18 -16.56 -0.44 7.57
CA SER A 18 -17.61 -1.27 6.97
C SER A 18 -17.30 -1.53 5.51
N LYS A 19 -17.21 -2.79 5.11
CA LYS A 19 -17.06 -3.16 3.69
C LYS A 19 -18.23 -2.73 2.81
N HIS A 20 -19.43 -2.58 3.39
CA HIS A 20 -20.62 -2.09 2.69
C HIS A 20 -20.62 -0.57 2.46
N LYS A 21 -19.72 0.16 3.11
CA LYS A 21 -19.51 1.60 2.92
C LYS A 21 -18.36 1.90 1.95
N ALA A 22 -17.91 0.90 1.18
CA ALA A 22 -16.98 1.08 0.08
C ALA A 22 -17.73 1.22 -1.24
N MET A 23 -17.26 2.12 -2.12
CA MET A 23 -17.84 2.33 -3.45
C MET A 23 -16.74 2.36 -4.51
N SER A 24 -17.01 1.76 -5.68
CA SER A 24 -16.10 1.82 -6.83
C SER A 24 -16.20 3.17 -7.55
N TYR A 25 -15.13 3.56 -8.23
CA TYR A 25 -15.07 4.81 -8.98
C TYR A 25 -16.19 4.94 -10.02
N GLU A 26 -16.44 3.89 -10.78
CA GLU A 26 -17.55 3.83 -11.75
C GLU A 26 -18.91 4.06 -11.08
N ARG A 27 -19.17 3.41 -9.93
CA ARG A 27 -20.41 3.62 -9.17
C ARG A 27 -20.52 5.02 -8.58
N MET A 28 -19.39 5.61 -8.18
CA MET A 28 -19.37 7.01 -7.72
C MET A 28 -19.76 7.96 -8.83
N GLN A 29 -19.26 7.76 -10.04
CA GLN A 29 -19.60 8.58 -11.21
C GLN A 29 -21.10 8.46 -11.54
N ALA A 30 -21.65 7.25 -11.62
CA ALA A 30 -23.06 7.03 -11.87
C ALA A 30 -23.96 7.66 -10.79
N ARG A 31 -23.59 7.48 -9.51
CA ARG A 31 -24.36 8.01 -8.38
C ARG A 31 -24.30 9.53 -8.28
N GLU A 32 -23.19 10.15 -8.67
CA GLU A 32 -23.03 11.60 -8.75
C GLU A 32 -24.03 12.20 -9.75
N ILE A 33 -24.16 11.61 -10.94
CA ILE A 33 -25.09 12.03 -11.98
C ILE A 33 -26.53 11.89 -11.48
N GLU A 34 -26.87 10.75 -10.90
CA GLU A 34 -28.21 10.48 -10.38
C GLU A 34 -28.60 11.47 -9.27
N LEU A 35 -27.72 11.71 -8.30
CA LEU A 35 -27.98 12.65 -7.20
C LEU A 35 -28.16 14.09 -7.70
N LYS A 36 -27.37 14.54 -8.68
CA LYS A 36 -27.54 15.84 -9.31
C LYS A 36 -28.92 15.96 -9.95
N ALA A 37 -29.36 14.97 -10.71
CA ALA A 37 -30.68 14.96 -11.33
C ALA A 37 -31.83 14.97 -10.29
N GLN A 38 -31.67 14.24 -9.18
CA GLN A 38 -32.62 14.24 -8.07
C GLN A 38 -32.71 15.62 -7.38
N ILE A 39 -31.56 16.25 -7.16
CA ILE A 39 -31.48 17.62 -6.58
C ILE A 39 -32.18 18.62 -7.51
N ASP A 40 -31.88 18.60 -8.80
CA ASP A 40 -32.52 19.48 -9.79
C ASP A 40 -34.03 19.30 -9.83
N THR A 41 -34.49 18.05 -9.73
CA THR A 41 -35.95 17.75 -9.69
C THR A 41 -36.61 18.30 -8.43
N LEU A 42 -35.97 18.15 -7.26
CA LEU A 42 -36.49 18.69 -6.00
C LEU A 42 -36.51 20.23 -6.01
N LEU A 43 -35.49 20.89 -6.55
CA LEU A 43 -35.46 22.34 -6.69
C LEU A 43 -36.58 22.85 -7.60
N LYS A 44 -36.83 22.19 -8.74
CA LYS A 44 -37.94 22.54 -9.61
C LYS A 44 -39.29 22.36 -8.93
N ARG A 45 -39.45 21.29 -8.14
CA ARG A 45 -40.66 21.01 -7.39
C ARG A 45 -40.89 22.05 -6.29
N SER A 46 -39.87 22.42 -5.51
CA SER A 46 -39.93 23.50 -4.54
C SER A 46 -40.38 24.81 -5.18
N ALA A 47 -39.76 25.21 -6.31
CA ALA A 47 -40.15 26.44 -7.03
C ALA A 47 -41.56 26.43 -7.63
N GLN A 48 -42.14 25.25 -7.85
CA GLN A 48 -43.53 25.09 -8.30
C GLN A 48 -44.51 25.14 -7.13
N THR A 49 -44.14 24.57 -5.98
CA THR A 49 -44.96 24.56 -4.76
C THR A 49 -45.08 25.95 -4.19
N ASP A 50 -44.03 26.81 -4.25
CA ASP A 50 -44.06 28.21 -3.88
C ASP A 50 -45.05 29.04 -4.74
N LYS A 51 -45.47 28.53 -5.89
CA LYS A 51 -46.43 29.17 -6.81
C LYS A 51 -47.86 28.65 -6.68
N ALA A 52 -48.05 27.50 -6.06
CA ALA A 52 -49.34 26.89 -5.82
C ALA A 52 -49.49 26.68 -4.31
N GLU A 53 -50.35 27.51 -3.67
CA GLU A 53 -50.84 27.15 -2.36
C GLU A 53 -51.56 25.80 -2.48
N ALA A 54 -50.93 24.74 -2.02
CA ALA A 54 -51.47 23.40 -2.15
C ALA A 54 -51.23 22.56 -0.90
N ASP A 55 -52.36 22.18 -0.34
CA ASP A 55 -52.63 21.05 0.51
C ASP A 55 -52.05 19.73 -0.05
N GLU A 56 -50.80 19.48 0.15
CA GLU A 56 -50.27 18.11 0.18
C GLU A 56 -49.30 18.00 1.32
N PRO A 57 -49.60 17.18 2.36
CA PRO A 57 -48.68 16.90 3.42
C PRO A 57 -47.59 15.95 2.90
N GLU A 58 -46.39 16.07 3.46
CA GLU A 58 -45.47 14.97 3.71
C GLU A 58 -44.16 14.87 2.96
N LEU A 59 -43.74 15.78 2.11
CA LEU A 59 -42.32 15.75 1.75
C LEU A 59 -41.65 17.00 2.29
N ASP A 60 -40.85 16.84 3.34
CA ASP A 60 -39.93 17.89 3.80
C ASP A 60 -38.81 18.07 2.74
N ILE A 61 -39.14 18.86 1.69
CA ILE A 61 -38.27 19.10 0.56
C ILE A 61 -36.91 19.66 1.01
N PRO A 62 -36.82 20.61 1.96
CA PRO A 62 -35.55 21.08 2.50
C PRO A 62 -34.70 19.98 3.14
N ALA A 63 -35.29 19.10 3.95
CA ALA A 63 -34.57 18.00 4.60
C ALA A 63 -34.07 16.97 3.57
N GLU A 64 -34.91 16.61 2.60
CA GLU A 64 -34.56 15.70 1.53
C GLU A 64 -33.46 16.26 0.60
N LEU A 65 -33.50 17.57 0.32
CA LEU A 65 -32.47 18.25 -0.44
C LEU A 65 -31.14 18.24 0.29
N ALA A 66 -31.15 18.63 1.59
CA ALA A 66 -29.94 18.62 2.43
C ALA A 66 -29.30 17.23 2.49
N LEU A 67 -30.08 16.17 2.67
CA LEU A 67 -29.61 14.79 2.69
C LEU A 67 -28.94 14.35 1.37
N ARG A 68 -29.51 14.77 0.23
CA ARG A 68 -28.91 14.44 -1.09
C ARG A 68 -27.67 15.25 -1.37
N GLN A 69 -27.65 16.52 -0.96
CA GLN A 69 -26.47 17.37 -1.07
C GLN A 69 -25.31 16.84 -0.21
N GLU A 70 -25.55 16.45 1.04
CA GLU A 70 -24.53 15.83 1.91
C GLU A 70 -23.98 14.55 1.27
N ARG A 71 -24.83 13.67 0.77
CA ARG A 71 -24.40 12.44 0.07
C ARG A 71 -23.57 12.75 -1.16
N LEU A 72 -23.95 13.75 -1.93
CA LEU A 72 -23.19 14.18 -3.12
C LEU A 72 -21.79 14.66 -2.75
N GLU A 73 -21.66 15.47 -1.70
CA GLU A 73 -20.36 15.95 -1.24
C GLU A 73 -19.46 14.81 -0.73
N VAL A 74 -20.00 13.87 0.01
CA VAL A 74 -19.27 12.67 0.46
C VAL A 74 -18.74 11.86 -0.74
N ILE A 75 -19.55 11.68 -1.79
CA ILE A 75 -19.15 10.95 -3.00
C ILE A 75 -18.07 11.73 -3.78
N LYS A 76 -18.26 13.05 -3.95
CA LYS A 76 -17.26 13.90 -4.61
C LYS A 76 -15.91 13.85 -3.90
N ALA A 77 -15.89 13.97 -2.58
CA ALA A 77 -14.68 13.89 -1.77
C ALA A 77 -13.98 12.53 -1.92
N ALA A 78 -14.72 11.43 -1.93
CA ALA A 78 -14.17 10.10 -2.15
C ALA A 78 -13.58 9.92 -3.56
N LYS A 79 -14.27 10.45 -4.57
CA LYS A 79 -13.80 10.46 -5.96
C LYS A 79 -12.49 11.25 -6.09
N GLN A 80 -12.41 12.44 -5.51
CA GLN A 80 -11.20 13.27 -5.49
C GLN A 80 -10.01 12.54 -4.82
N ARG A 81 -10.24 11.83 -3.71
CA ARG A 81 -9.20 11.01 -3.06
C ARG A 81 -8.70 9.90 -3.98
N LEU A 82 -9.58 9.22 -4.72
CA LEU A 82 -9.20 8.19 -5.68
C LEU A 82 -8.35 8.78 -6.81
N GLU A 83 -8.77 9.90 -7.38
CA GLU A 83 -8.05 10.58 -8.45
C GLU A 83 -6.69 11.11 -7.97
N ALA A 84 -6.59 11.68 -6.78
CA ALA A 84 -5.32 12.10 -6.19
C ALA A 84 -4.36 10.93 -6.02
N ARG A 85 -4.82 9.80 -5.46
CA ARG A 85 -4.04 8.57 -5.34
C ARG A 85 -3.56 8.04 -6.70
N GLN A 86 -4.42 8.13 -7.73
CA GLN A 86 -4.04 7.69 -9.06
C GLN A 86 -2.98 8.62 -9.67
N ARG A 87 -3.09 9.94 -9.50
CA ARG A 87 -2.07 10.90 -9.96
C ARG A 87 -0.71 10.62 -9.32
N GLU A 88 -0.67 10.39 -8.00
CA GLU A 88 0.56 10.02 -7.32
C GLU A 88 1.16 8.70 -7.83
N ALA A 89 0.31 7.70 -8.08
CA ALA A 89 0.75 6.41 -8.62
C ALA A 89 1.29 6.55 -10.04
N ASP A 90 0.66 7.36 -10.88
CA ASP A 90 1.08 7.64 -12.24
C ASP A 90 2.40 8.42 -12.26
N THR A 91 2.55 9.45 -11.42
CA THR A 91 3.80 10.20 -11.26
C THR A 91 4.95 9.29 -10.79
N ARG A 92 4.72 8.41 -9.82
CA ARG A 92 5.73 7.43 -9.38
C ARG A 92 6.16 6.46 -10.49
N ARG A 93 5.29 6.21 -11.48
CA ARG A 93 5.59 5.43 -12.69
C ARG A 93 6.22 6.23 -13.80
N GLY A 94 6.54 7.51 -13.57
CA GLY A 94 7.14 8.41 -14.55
C GLY A 94 6.18 8.92 -15.62
N ARG A 95 4.84 8.78 -15.41
CA ARG A 95 3.85 9.37 -16.30
C ARG A 95 3.75 10.87 -16.05
N LYS A 96 3.55 11.64 -17.11
CA LYS A 96 3.29 13.07 -17.05
C LYS A 96 1.83 13.37 -17.43
N PRO A 97 1.22 14.45 -16.89
CA PRO A 97 -0.08 14.93 -17.36
C PRO A 97 -0.03 15.22 -18.86
N GLU A 98 -1.06 14.81 -19.60
CA GLU A 98 -1.20 15.14 -21.02
C GLU A 98 -1.25 16.66 -21.16
N GLY A 99 -0.38 17.24 -22.02
CA GLY A 99 -0.32 18.68 -22.28
C GLY A 99 0.98 19.40 -21.87
N LYS A 100 1.96 18.69 -21.27
CA LYS A 100 3.28 19.28 -20.95
C LYS A 100 4.43 18.81 -21.85
N ASP A 101 4.16 18.01 -22.87
CA ASP A 101 5.17 17.56 -23.82
C ASP A 101 5.01 18.25 -25.21
N ALA A 102 4.35 19.41 -25.27
CA ALA A 102 4.13 20.18 -26.51
C ALA A 102 5.01 21.45 -26.64
N ASP A 103 6.04 21.59 -25.81
CA ASP A 103 7.10 22.56 -26.14
C ASP A 103 8.28 21.76 -26.69
N GLY A 104 8.23 21.60 -28.02
CA GLY A 104 9.36 21.20 -28.81
C GLY A 104 10.47 22.22 -28.65
N ASP A 105 11.61 21.77 -28.25
CA ASP A 105 12.86 22.45 -28.50
C ASP A 105 13.16 22.30 -30.00
N ASP A 106 12.63 23.21 -30.80
CA ASP A 106 13.10 23.50 -32.16
C ASP A 106 14.41 24.30 -32.07
N GLY A 107 15.45 23.63 -31.67
CA GLY A 107 16.83 24.10 -31.73
C GLY A 107 17.37 23.84 -33.14
N ASP A 108 17.26 24.85 -33.99
CA ASP A 108 17.95 24.99 -35.28
C ASP A 108 19.48 24.88 -35.13
N GLY A 109 20.08 24.20 -36.10
CA GLY A 109 21.41 24.60 -36.62
C GLY A 109 22.62 23.75 -36.23
N GLY A 110 23.20 23.06 -37.21
CA GLY A 110 24.63 22.74 -37.21
C GLY A 110 25.06 21.38 -37.75
N ASP A 111 25.11 21.29 -39.03
CA ASP A 111 26.11 20.61 -39.89
C ASP A 111 27.16 19.66 -39.26
N GLY A 112 27.27 18.46 -39.84
CA GLY A 112 28.57 17.79 -40.06
C GLY A 112 28.88 16.59 -39.19
N GLY A 113 28.75 15.39 -39.73
CA GLY A 113 29.49 14.23 -39.22
C GLY A 113 28.79 12.89 -39.39
N ALA A 114 29.00 12.24 -40.52
CA ALA A 114 28.59 10.86 -40.78
C ALA A 114 29.26 9.89 -39.78
N SER A 115 28.48 9.19 -39.00
CA SER A 115 28.87 7.92 -38.43
C SER A 115 27.67 6.98 -38.42
N ASP A 116 27.85 5.92 -39.17
CA ASP A 116 26.94 4.79 -39.35
C ASP A 116 26.67 4.08 -38.02
N THR A 117 25.51 4.30 -37.44
CA THR A 117 24.97 3.47 -36.37
C THR A 117 23.47 3.38 -36.59
N SER A 118 23.04 2.21 -37.06
CA SER A 118 21.65 1.86 -37.26
C SER A 118 20.82 2.18 -36.02
N PRO A 119 19.70 2.90 -36.15
CA PRO A 119 18.85 3.21 -34.99
C PRO A 119 18.17 1.92 -34.49
N GLN A 120 18.54 1.47 -33.30
CA GLN A 120 17.78 0.42 -32.63
C GLN A 120 16.34 0.92 -32.47
N PRO A 121 15.33 0.08 -32.78
CA PRO A 121 13.93 0.48 -32.63
C PRO A 121 13.67 0.76 -31.14
N LYS A 122 13.37 2.00 -30.79
CA LYS A 122 12.84 2.38 -29.49
C LYS A 122 11.64 1.48 -29.22
N LYS A 123 11.72 0.59 -28.23
CA LYS A 123 10.59 -0.21 -27.77
C LYS A 123 9.44 0.74 -27.50
N ARG A 124 8.42 0.76 -28.33
CA ARG A 124 7.16 1.46 -28.10
C ARG A 124 6.60 0.88 -26.79
N GLY A 125 6.67 1.66 -25.71
CA GLY A 125 5.98 1.34 -24.47
C GLY A 125 4.50 1.15 -24.80
N HIS A 126 3.85 0.13 -24.21
CA HIS A 126 2.41 -0.04 -24.34
C HIS A 126 1.72 1.27 -23.97
N ALA A 127 0.92 1.81 -24.89
CA ALA A 127 0.10 2.99 -24.63
C ALA A 127 -0.75 2.73 -23.37
N PHE A 128 -0.73 3.67 -22.45
CA PHE A 128 -1.53 3.54 -21.23
C PHE A 128 -3.02 3.55 -21.61
N LYS A 129 -3.76 2.55 -21.14
CA LYS A 129 -5.19 2.39 -21.46
C LYS A 129 -6.08 3.49 -20.85
N ARG A 130 -5.56 4.32 -19.94
CA ARG A 130 -6.30 5.35 -19.21
C ARG A 130 -5.52 6.65 -19.19
N ALA A 131 -6.23 7.79 -19.19
CA ALA A 131 -5.65 9.11 -19.02
C ALA A 131 -4.94 9.23 -17.66
N PHE A 132 -4.00 10.17 -17.56
CA PHE A 132 -3.26 10.45 -16.33
C PHE A 132 -4.21 10.86 -15.21
N GLY A 133 -4.05 10.24 -14.03
CA GLY A 133 -4.84 10.54 -12.85
C GLY A 133 -6.26 9.96 -12.84
N VAL A 134 -6.68 9.22 -13.88
CA VAL A 134 -7.99 8.56 -13.92
C VAL A 134 -7.88 7.17 -13.29
N PRO A 135 -8.62 6.90 -12.18
CA PRO A 135 -8.63 5.61 -11.50
C PRO A 135 -9.21 4.48 -12.36
N GLU A 136 -8.92 3.25 -11.98
CA GLU A 136 -9.64 2.10 -12.56
C GLU A 136 -11.12 2.14 -12.16
N PRO A 137 -12.04 1.69 -13.04
CA PRO A 137 -13.47 1.63 -12.73
C PRO A 137 -13.76 0.89 -11.43
N LYS A 138 -12.98 -0.16 -11.14
CA LYS A 138 -13.10 -0.98 -9.94
C LYS A 138 -12.32 -0.44 -8.73
N ALA A 139 -11.53 0.64 -8.88
CA ALA A 139 -10.84 1.28 -7.75
C ALA A 139 -11.86 1.75 -6.71
N GLN A 140 -11.61 1.46 -5.44
CA GLN A 140 -12.59 1.73 -4.37
C GLN A 140 -12.03 2.67 -3.31
N ASP A 141 -12.94 3.45 -2.73
CA ASP A 141 -12.71 4.21 -1.50
C ASP A 141 -13.74 3.80 -0.45
N ASN A 142 -13.34 3.85 0.82
CA ASN A 142 -14.21 3.53 1.93
C ASN A 142 -14.64 4.82 2.66
N PHE A 143 -15.93 5.05 2.77
CA PHE A 143 -16.46 6.25 3.43
C PHE A 143 -16.31 6.23 4.95
N THR A 144 -16.11 5.04 5.55
CA THR A 144 -15.93 4.89 7.01
C THR A 144 -14.49 5.13 7.43
N ASP A 145 -13.52 4.62 6.65
CA ASP A 145 -12.10 4.81 6.85
C ASP A 145 -11.39 4.89 5.50
N PRO A 146 -11.20 6.12 4.97
CA PRO A 146 -10.60 6.34 3.65
C PRO A 146 -9.15 5.87 3.52
N ASP A 147 -8.44 5.64 4.63
CA ASP A 147 -7.07 5.14 4.62
C ASP A 147 -6.98 3.62 4.50
N SER A 148 -8.06 2.90 4.86
CA SER A 148 -8.11 1.45 4.71
C SER A 148 -8.16 1.03 3.24
N ARG A 149 -7.70 -0.20 2.96
CA ARG A 149 -7.74 -0.77 1.61
C ARG A 149 -8.30 -2.18 1.65
N ILE A 150 -8.94 -2.57 0.55
CA ILE A 150 -9.34 -3.96 0.34
C ILE A 150 -8.08 -4.80 0.17
N MET A 151 -7.92 -5.79 1.03
CA MET A 151 -6.83 -6.76 0.99
C MET A 151 -7.38 -8.16 1.13
N LYS A 152 -6.69 -9.13 0.51
CA LYS A 152 -7.02 -10.54 0.64
C LYS A 152 -6.53 -11.04 2.00
N THR A 153 -7.43 -11.62 2.78
CA THR A 153 -7.17 -12.29 4.06
C THR A 153 -7.56 -13.77 3.96
N SER A 154 -7.38 -14.54 5.03
CA SER A 154 -7.88 -15.92 5.11
C SER A 154 -9.42 -16.00 5.07
N ALA A 155 -10.11 -14.93 5.52
CA ALA A 155 -11.57 -14.82 5.52
C ALA A 155 -12.13 -14.22 4.20
N GLY A 156 -11.28 -13.94 3.20
CA GLY A 156 -11.68 -13.32 1.94
C GLY A 156 -11.16 -11.90 1.80
N PHE A 157 -11.89 -11.05 1.05
CA PHE A 157 -11.52 -9.65 0.85
C PHE A 157 -12.15 -8.77 1.93
N GLU A 158 -11.31 -8.05 2.67
CA GLU A 158 -11.73 -7.17 3.75
C GLU A 158 -10.99 -5.82 3.71
N GLN A 159 -11.57 -4.81 4.36
CA GLN A 159 -10.90 -3.54 4.59
C GLN A 159 -9.82 -3.73 5.66
N CYS A 160 -8.56 -3.54 5.27
CA CYS A 160 -7.41 -3.83 6.11
C CYS A 160 -6.35 -2.75 6.02
N PHE A 161 -5.42 -2.83 6.97
CA PHE A 161 -4.09 -2.29 6.88
C PHE A 161 -3.07 -3.43 6.85
N ASN A 162 -1.93 -3.18 6.25
CA ASN A 162 -0.79 -4.08 6.19
C ASN A 162 0.17 -3.72 7.33
N ALA A 163 0.12 -4.48 8.40
CA ALA A 163 0.94 -4.31 9.58
C ALA A 163 2.27 -5.05 9.41
N GLN A 164 3.38 -4.34 9.55
CA GLN A 164 4.74 -4.82 9.36
C GLN A 164 5.47 -4.89 10.69
N THR A 165 6.15 -5.99 10.96
CA THR A 165 7.00 -6.17 12.14
C THR A 165 8.40 -6.57 11.74
N ALA A 166 9.41 -6.02 12.43
CA ALA A 166 10.78 -6.53 12.43
C ALA A 166 11.09 -7.08 13.81
N VAL A 167 11.49 -8.33 13.87
CA VAL A 167 11.68 -9.09 15.10
C VAL A 167 13.13 -9.51 15.24
N ASP A 168 13.73 -9.27 16.42
CA ASP A 168 15.06 -9.74 16.77
C ASP A 168 15.12 -11.25 16.97
N ALA A 169 16.14 -11.90 16.43
CA ALA A 169 16.32 -13.34 16.51
C ALA A 169 16.73 -13.84 17.90
N GLY A 170 17.38 -13.00 18.69
CA GLY A 170 17.90 -13.39 20.01
C GLY A 170 16.79 -13.48 21.06
N ALA A 171 16.04 -12.39 21.22
CA ALA A 171 15.02 -12.27 22.25
C ALA A 171 13.59 -12.38 21.73
N GLN A 172 13.37 -12.41 20.41
CA GLN A 172 12.05 -12.31 19.77
C GLN A 172 11.27 -11.03 20.18
N ILE A 173 12.01 -9.95 20.38
CA ILE A 173 11.47 -8.61 20.62
C ILE A 173 11.16 -7.94 19.28
N ILE A 174 10.02 -7.29 19.16
CA ILE A 174 9.67 -6.48 18.00
C ILE A 174 10.45 -5.17 18.07
N VAL A 175 11.47 -5.02 17.22
CA VAL A 175 12.36 -3.85 17.19
C VAL A 175 11.84 -2.74 16.28
N ALA A 176 10.93 -3.05 15.35
CA ALA A 176 10.19 -2.06 14.59
C ALA A 176 8.79 -2.57 14.24
N ALA A 177 7.83 -1.64 14.27
CA ALA A 177 6.43 -1.88 13.93
C ALA A 177 5.94 -0.71 13.07
N GLU A 178 5.55 -1.00 11.82
CA GLU A 178 5.06 -0.01 10.88
C GLU A 178 3.76 -0.45 10.23
N LEU A 179 3.02 0.53 9.69
CA LEU A 179 1.74 0.29 9.07
C LEU A 179 1.71 0.86 7.64
N SER A 180 1.23 0.06 6.72
CA SER A 180 1.02 0.48 5.33
C SER A 180 -0.43 0.24 4.92
N ASN A 181 -0.94 1.09 4.03
CA ASN A 181 -2.19 0.83 3.33
C ASN A 181 -1.97 0.19 1.95
N CYS A 182 -0.75 -0.20 1.62
CA CYS A 182 -0.43 -0.99 0.43
C CYS A 182 -0.54 -2.48 0.75
N ALA A 183 -1.27 -3.24 -0.08
CA ALA A 183 -1.40 -4.68 0.09
C ALA A 183 -0.11 -5.44 -0.22
N ALA A 184 0.77 -4.89 -1.06
CA ALA A 184 2.06 -5.48 -1.44
C ALA A 184 3.16 -5.09 -0.45
N ASP A 185 4.02 -6.05 -0.13
CA ASP A 185 5.15 -5.88 0.80
C ASP A 185 6.45 -5.47 0.08
N SER A 186 6.48 -5.56 -1.25
CA SER A 186 7.69 -5.47 -2.09
C SER A 186 8.50 -4.17 -1.97
N ALA A 187 7.90 -3.08 -1.49
CA ALA A 187 8.57 -1.79 -1.31
C ALA A 187 8.87 -1.45 0.16
N LEU A 188 8.56 -2.32 1.12
CA LEU A 188 8.54 -1.95 2.54
C LEU A 188 9.85 -2.24 3.29
N LEU A 189 10.78 -3.05 2.73
CA LEU A 189 12.04 -3.37 3.41
C LEU A 189 12.90 -2.14 3.77
N PRO A 190 13.10 -1.14 2.89
CA PRO A 190 13.87 0.05 3.25
C PRO A 190 13.23 0.80 4.43
N THR A 191 11.92 0.98 4.41
CA THR A 191 11.17 1.61 5.51
C THR A 191 11.34 0.85 6.84
N MET A 192 11.28 -0.49 6.78
CA MET A 192 11.49 -1.32 7.96
C MET A 192 12.92 -1.22 8.50
N LEU A 193 13.93 -1.18 7.62
CA LEU A 193 15.33 -1.00 8.02
C LEU A 193 15.55 0.37 8.68
N ASP A 194 14.99 1.43 8.10
CA ASP A 194 15.10 2.78 8.66
C ASP A 194 14.38 2.88 10.01
N ALA A 195 13.22 2.24 10.17
CA ALA A 195 12.50 2.15 11.44
C ALA A 195 13.30 1.38 12.51
N VAL A 196 13.95 0.27 12.15
CA VAL A 196 14.84 -0.47 13.06
C VAL A 196 15.98 0.41 13.51
N LYS A 197 16.67 1.09 12.59
CA LYS A 197 17.76 2.00 12.91
C LYS A 197 17.29 3.15 13.81
N SER A 198 16.15 3.75 13.52
CA SER A 198 15.57 4.83 14.33
C SER A 198 15.26 4.40 15.76
N ASN A 199 14.71 3.20 15.93
CA ASN A 199 14.28 2.71 17.26
C ASN A 199 15.44 2.17 18.11
N THR A 200 16.46 1.57 17.48
CA THR A 200 17.54 0.88 18.18
C THR A 200 18.89 1.63 18.15
N GLY A 201 19.02 2.65 17.30
CA GLY A 201 20.29 3.31 17.02
C GLY A 201 21.28 2.45 16.22
N GLN A 202 20.89 1.24 15.78
CA GLN A 202 21.78 0.26 15.17
C GLN A 202 21.21 -0.26 13.83
N VAL A 203 22.11 -0.68 12.96
CA VAL A 203 21.78 -1.43 11.74
C VAL A 203 21.97 -2.92 12.04
N PRO A 204 21.00 -3.79 11.70
CA PRO A 204 21.14 -5.22 11.91
C PRO A 204 22.23 -5.81 11.00
N GLU A 205 22.91 -6.86 11.45
CA GLU A 205 23.87 -7.58 10.59
C GLU A 205 23.15 -8.30 9.44
N VAL A 206 22.02 -8.95 9.73
CA VAL A 206 21.24 -9.73 8.78
C VAL A 206 19.76 -9.37 8.85
N MET A 207 19.14 -9.17 7.71
CA MET A 207 17.69 -8.91 7.58
C MET A 207 17.05 -9.98 6.70
N LEU A 208 16.13 -10.76 7.26
CA LEU A 208 15.43 -11.86 6.60
C LEU A 208 14.02 -11.43 6.24
N ALA A 209 13.57 -11.73 5.02
CA ALA A 209 12.20 -11.47 4.60
C ALA A 209 11.68 -12.57 3.64
N ASP A 210 10.37 -12.68 3.49
CA ASP A 210 9.77 -13.65 2.59
C ASP A 210 9.73 -13.18 1.13
N ALA A 211 9.17 -14.00 0.25
CA ALA A 211 9.09 -13.70 -1.18
C ALA A 211 8.16 -12.53 -1.54
N GLY A 212 7.29 -12.10 -0.63
CA GLY A 212 6.42 -10.93 -0.81
C GLY A 212 7.21 -9.63 -0.90
N TYR A 213 8.41 -9.59 -0.33
CA TYR A 213 9.33 -8.45 -0.36
C TYR A 213 10.26 -8.42 -1.57
N ARG A 214 10.20 -9.41 -2.45
CA ARG A 214 11.06 -9.47 -3.63
C ARG A 214 10.80 -8.30 -4.55
N SER A 215 11.82 -7.45 -4.75
CA SER A 215 11.80 -6.34 -5.71
C SER A 215 13.25 -6.06 -6.14
N GLU A 216 13.52 -6.02 -7.45
CA GLU A 216 14.86 -5.71 -7.98
C GLU A 216 15.32 -4.32 -7.52
N ALA A 217 14.43 -3.31 -7.61
CA ALA A 217 14.74 -1.95 -7.19
C ALA A 217 15.08 -1.85 -5.69
N VAL A 218 14.35 -2.59 -4.84
CA VAL A 218 14.59 -2.62 -3.39
C VAL A 218 15.90 -3.35 -3.06
N LEU A 219 16.18 -4.46 -3.73
CA LEU A 219 17.44 -5.18 -3.57
C LEU A 219 18.63 -4.33 -4.01
N ALA A 220 18.50 -3.58 -5.12
CA ALA A 220 19.49 -2.61 -5.56
C ALA A 220 19.72 -1.51 -4.53
N GLN A 221 18.67 -0.92 -3.98
CA GLN A 221 18.73 0.13 -2.95
C GLN A 221 19.41 -0.35 -1.66
N LEU A 222 19.23 -1.62 -1.30
CA LEU A 222 19.78 -2.20 -0.07
C LEU A 222 21.17 -2.78 -0.26
N SER A 223 21.63 -3.05 -1.49
CA SER A 223 22.94 -3.67 -1.76
C SER A 223 24.14 -2.83 -1.32
N GLY A 224 23.97 -1.50 -1.22
CA GLY A 224 25.02 -0.58 -0.72
C GLY A 224 24.96 -0.29 0.78
N LYS A 225 24.01 -0.87 1.52
CA LYS A 225 23.86 -0.64 2.96
C LYS A 225 24.65 -1.70 3.77
N GLN A 226 25.07 -1.32 4.99
CA GLN A 226 25.80 -2.20 5.91
C GLN A 226 24.90 -3.28 6.55
N VAL A 227 24.08 -3.96 5.75
CA VAL A 227 23.17 -5.01 6.19
C VAL A 227 23.16 -6.14 5.16
N GLU A 228 23.29 -7.38 5.62
CA GLU A 228 23.11 -8.54 4.76
C GLU A 228 21.60 -8.84 4.62
N VAL A 229 21.02 -8.53 3.46
CA VAL A 229 19.62 -8.84 3.18
C VAL A 229 19.50 -10.24 2.56
N ILE A 230 18.54 -11.04 3.04
CA ILE A 230 18.20 -12.35 2.49
C ILE A 230 16.67 -12.40 2.32
N VAL A 231 16.23 -12.45 1.05
CA VAL A 231 14.82 -12.48 0.65
C VAL A 231 14.55 -13.73 -0.18
N ALA A 232 13.52 -14.49 0.14
CA ALA A 232 13.11 -15.60 -0.71
C ALA A 232 12.67 -15.12 -2.09
N LEU A 233 12.92 -15.92 -3.11
CA LEU A 233 12.61 -15.57 -4.50
C LEU A 233 11.34 -16.25 -5.05
N GLY A 234 10.72 -17.11 -4.25
CA GLY A 234 9.51 -17.85 -4.61
C GLY A 234 8.99 -18.67 -3.44
N ARG A 235 7.94 -19.42 -3.68
CA ARG A 235 7.38 -20.34 -2.67
C ARG A 235 8.33 -21.53 -2.46
N GLU A 236 8.55 -21.88 -1.20
CA GLU A 236 9.31 -23.11 -0.84
C GLU A 236 8.73 -24.33 -1.57
N GLY A 237 9.61 -25.15 -2.12
CA GLY A 237 9.23 -26.38 -2.83
C GLY A 237 8.70 -26.20 -4.26
N LYS A 238 8.58 -24.97 -4.77
CA LYS A 238 8.25 -24.74 -6.18
C LYS A 238 9.50 -24.42 -6.99
N LYS A 239 9.57 -25.01 -8.21
CA LYS A 239 10.62 -24.72 -9.18
C LYS A 239 10.60 -23.22 -9.48
N GLN A 240 11.72 -22.55 -9.26
CA GLN A 240 11.87 -21.14 -9.63
C GLN A 240 12.06 -21.03 -11.14
N SER A 241 11.43 -20.05 -11.76
CA SER A 241 11.74 -19.69 -13.14
C SER A 241 13.16 -19.17 -13.24
N GLU A 242 13.80 -19.41 -14.37
CA GLU A 242 15.13 -18.89 -14.66
C GLU A 242 15.15 -17.37 -14.55
N ILE A 243 16.14 -16.84 -13.86
CA ILE A 243 16.27 -15.39 -13.61
C ILE A 243 17.26 -14.84 -14.64
N ASP A 244 16.80 -13.94 -15.49
CA ASP A 244 17.65 -13.20 -16.42
C ASP A 244 18.56 -12.24 -15.62
N ALA A 245 19.82 -12.61 -15.47
CA ALA A 245 20.81 -11.85 -14.70
C ALA A 245 21.12 -10.46 -15.29
N HIS A 246 20.92 -10.28 -16.59
CA HIS A 246 21.12 -8.95 -17.23
C HIS A 246 20.00 -7.96 -16.87
N LYS A 247 18.75 -8.47 -16.77
CA LYS A 247 17.59 -7.63 -16.41
C LYS A 247 17.41 -7.50 -14.89
N HIS A 248 17.83 -8.52 -14.13
CA HIS A 248 17.61 -8.60 -12.69
C HIS A 248 18.88 -9.05 -11.94
N PRO A 249 19.97 -8.24 -11.99
CA PRO A 249 21.26 -8.63 -11.42
C PRO A 249 21.20 -8.86 -9.91
N HIS A 250 20.48 -8.02 -9.15
CA HIS A 250 20.36 -8.16 -7.69
C HIS A 250 19.51 -9.35 -7.28
N THR A 251 18.47 -9.66 -8.04
CA THR A 251 17.68 -10.89 -7.83
C THR A 251 18.50 -12.13 -8.18
N ALA A 252 19.33 -12.09 -9.22
CA ALA A 252 20.24 -13.21 -9.57
C ALA A 252 21.32 -13.42 -8.48
N ALA A 253 21.90 -12.35 -7.96
CA ALA A 253 22.83 -12.40 -6.82
C ALA A 253 22.16 -12.99 -5.57
N MET A 254 20.92 -12.62 -5.29
CA MET A 254 20.11 -13.19 -4.19
C MET A 254 19.87 -14.69 -4.41
N ALA A 255 19.59 -15.12 -5.65
CA ALA A 255 19.43 -16.54 -5.99
C ALA A 255 20.71 -17.34 -5.74
N ALA A 256 21.87 -16.78 -6.11
CA ALA A 256 23.17 -17.38 -5.83
C ALA A 256 23.41 -17.49 -4.32
N LYS A 257 23.14 -16.44 -3.55
CA LYS A 257 23.25 -16.43 -2.09
C LYS A 257 22.38 -17.50 -1.43
N LEU A 258 21.12 -17.64 -1.84
CA LEU A 258 20.20 -18.66 -1.32
C LEU A 258 20.57 -20.12 -1.69
N LYS A 259 21.45 -20.32 -2.67
CA LYS A 259 21.99 -21.65 -3.01
C LYS A 259 23.15 -22.05 -2.10
N THR A 260 23.80 -21.09 -1.42
CA THR A 260 24.89 -21.38 -0.48
C THR A 260 24.36 -21.97 0.83
N GLN A 261 25.13 -22.88 1.46
CA GLN A 261 24.75 -23.44 2.76
C GLN A 261 24.54 -22.33 3.83
N PRO A 262 25.44 -21.32 3.98
CA PRO A 262 25.21 -20.24 4.94
C PRO A 262 23.94 -19.43 4.67
N GLY A 263 23.60 -19.16 3.40
CA GLY A 263 22.40 -18.45 3.02
C GLY A 263 21.12 -19.22 3.38
N GLN A 264 21.12 -20.54 3.13
CA GLN A 264 20.03 -21.43 3.49
C GLN A 264 19.83 -21.50 5.01
N ASP A 265 20.91 -21.67 5.78
CA ASP A 265 20.86 -21.81 7.22
C ASP A 265 20.33 -20.53 7.90
N LYS A 266 20.76 -19.36 7.42
CA LYS A 266 20.22 -18.08 7.85
C LYS A 266 18.74 -17.96 7.52
N TYR A 267 18.34 -18.26 6.28
CA TYR A 267 16.96 -18.11 5.84
C TYR A 267 15.98 -19.06 6.56
N ARG A 268 16.35 -20.30 6.82
CA ARG A 268 15.53 -21.28 7.55
C ARG A 268 15.04 -20.76 8.91
N ARG A 269 15.82 -19.90 9.57
CA ARG A 269 15.47 -19.33 10.88
C ARG A 269 14.35 -18.30 10.80
N ARG A 270 14.06 -17.73 9.61
CA ARG A 270 13.11 -16.64 9.46
C ARG A 270 11.76 -16.93 10.13
N LYS A 271 11.15 -18.06 9.80
CA LYS A 271 9.82 -18.42 10.34
C LYS A 271 9.83 -18.50 11.86
N ALA A 272 10.81 -19.16 12.42
CA ALA A 272 10.95 -19.30 13.88
C ALA A 272 11.15 -17.96 14.61
N ILE A 273 11.65 -16.93 13.92
CA ILE A 273 11.85 -15.61 14.50
C ILE A 273 10.55 -14.78 14.47
N VAL A 274 9.89 -14.69 13.31
CA VAL A 274 8.83 -13.70 13.08
C VAL A 274 7.41 -14.25 13.25
N GLU A 275 7.18 -15.54 13.02
CA GLU A 275 5.84 -16.11 13.14
C GLU A 275 5.29 -16.12 14.57
N PRO A 276 6.09 -16.47 15.63
CA PRO A 276 5.58 -16.47 16.99
C PRO A 276 5.05 -15.12 17.47
N PRO A 277 5.77 -13.97 17.36
CA PRO A 277 5.23 -12.67 17.74
C PRO A 277 3.95 -12.30 16.96
N ASN A 278 3.91 -12.54 15.65
CA ASN A 278 2.72 -12.28 14.84
C ASN A 278 1.53 -13.17 15.23
N ALA A 279 1.78 -14.43 15.57
CA ALA A 279 0.75 -15.34 16.10
C ALA A 279 0.24 -14.87 17.46
N TRP A 280 1.12 -14.43 18.36
CA TRP A 280 0.74 -13.90 19.67
C TRP A 280 -0.16 -12.69 19.59
N ILE A 281 0.15 -11.73 18.71
CA ILE A 281 -0.70 -10.56 18.46
C ILE A 281 -2.12 -11.01 18.11
N LYS A 282 -2.27 -11.96 17.19
CA LYS A 282 -3.59 -12.38 16.68
C LYS A 282 -4.32 -13.39 17.56
N GLN A 283 -3.61 -14.33 18.17
CA GLN A 283 -4.23 -15.45 18.86
C GLN A 283 -4.30 -15.24 20.37
N VAL A 284 -3.24 -14.71 20.99
CA VAL A 284 -3.17 -14.55 22.44
C VAL A 284 -3.71 -13.18 22.87
N LEU A 285 -3.29 -12.09 22.21
CA LEU A 285 -3.82 -10.77 22.50
C LEU A 285 -5.19 -10.53 21.83
N GLY A 286 -5.62 -11.42 20.93
CA GLY A 286 -6.88 -11.30 20.20
C GLY A 286 -6.94 -10.10 19.24
N PHE A 287 -5.82 -9.45 18.98
CA PHE A 287 -5.77 -8.25 18.15
C PHE A 287 -5.86 -8.59 16.66
N ARG A 288 -7.08 -8.63 16.15
CA ARG A 288 -7.39 -8.97 14.74
C ARG A 288 -7.99 -7.82 13.97
N GLN A 289 -8.41 -6.76 14.66
CA GLN A 289 -9.05 -5.59 14.11
C GLN A 289 -8.67 -4.35 14.90
N PHE A 290 -8.46 -3.25 14.20
CA PHE A 290 -8.21 -1.94 14.81
C PHE A 290 -9.46 -1.34 15.44
N SER A 291 -9.27 -0.58 16.50
CA SER A 291 -10.33 0.16 17.21
C SER A 291 -10.44 1.60 16.69
N PHE A 292 -9.38 2.15 16.14
CA PHE A 292 -9.35 3.50 15.59
C PHE A 292 -9.52 3.50 14.06
N LYS A 293 -9.67 4.70 13.49
CA LYS A 293 -9.75 5.00 12.06
C LYS A 293 -8.67 6.01 11.70
N GLY A 294 -8.24 5.98 10.43
CA GLY A 294 -7.16 6.84 9.93
C GLY A 294 -5.79 6.29 10.26
N ILE A 295 -4.89 6.32 9.27
CA ILE A 295 -3.61 5.59 9.30
C ILE A 295 -2.72 5.97 10.49
N ASP A 296 -2.72 7.23 10.92
CA ASP A 296 -1.84 7.68 12.01
C ASP A 296 -2.29 7.15 13.38
N LYS A 297 -3.61 7.20 13.67
CA LYS A 297 -4.15 6.64 14.91
C LYS A 297 -4.01 5.13 14.96
N VAL A 298 -4.26 4.46 13.83
CA VAL A 298 -4.11 3.01 13.67
C VAL A 298 -2.65 2.58 13.82
N ARG A 299 -1.71 3.38 13.33
CA ARG A 299 -0.26 3.15 13.53
C ARG A 299 0.13 3.24 15.00
N CYS A 300 -0.37 4.23 15.73
CA CYS A 300 -0.14 4.34 17.17
C CYS A 300 -0.72 3.14 17.93
N GLU A 301 -1.94 2.72 17.61
CA GLU A 301 -2.58 1.54 18.20
C GLU A 301 -1.74 0.28 17.96
N PHE A 302 -1.24 0.07 16.73
CA PHE A 302 -0.39 -1.08 16.42
C PHE A 302 0.93 -1.06 17.19
N LYS A 303 1.58 0.10 17.29
CA LYS A 303 2.81 0.25 18.08
C LYS A 303 2.58 -0.05 19.57
N LEU A 304 1.47 0.36 20.13
CA LEU A 304 1.10 0.03 21.51
C LEU A 304 0.88 -1.48 21.72
N VAL A 305 0.23 -2.15 20.78
CA VAL A 305 0.05 -3.62 20.81
C VAL A 305 1.41 -4.33 20.77
N CYS A 306 2.31 -3.89 19.90
CA CYS A 306 3.66 -4.43 19.82
C CYS A 306 4.49 -4.17 21.10
N ALA A 307 4.36 -2.98 21.68
CA ALA A 307 5.00 -2.66 22.96
C ALA A 307 4.49 -3.53 24.11
N ALA A 308 3.17 -3.74 24.21
CA ALA A 308 2.59 -4.62 25.20
C ALA A 308 3.10 -6.08 25.07
N LEU A 309 3.23 -6.58 23.84
CA LEU A 309 3.84 -7.88 23.59
C LEU A 309 5.31 -7.93 24.02
N ASN A 310 6.08 -6.89 23.71
CA ASN A 310 7.48 -6.80 24.11
C ASN A 310 7.64 -6.80 25.64
N LEU A 311 6.86 -5.97 26.36
CA LEU A 311 6.87 -5.93 27.82
C LEU A 311 6.57 -7.30 28.44
N ARG A 312 5.55 -7.99 27.90
CA ARG A 312 5.23 -9.35 28.33
C ARG A 312 6.39 -10.31 28.07
N ARG A 313 7.08 -10.18 26.93
CA ARG A 313 8.22 -11.02 26.59
C ARG A 313 9.40 -10.76 27.53
N MET A 314 9.70 -9.46 27.80
CA MET A 314 10.75 -9.06 28.73
C MET A 314 10.48 -9.60 30.15
N ALA A 315 9.26 -9.45 30.65
CA ALA A 315 8.85 -10.02 31.95
C ALA A 315 9.08 -11.55 32.01
N ALA A 316 8.76 -12.26 30.91
CA ALA A 316 8.99 -13.73 30.85
C ALA A 316 10.48 -14.11 30.81
N MET A 317 11.37 -13.18 30.41
CA MET A 317 12.83 -13.37 30.43
C MET A 317 13.48 -12.93 31.75
N GLY A 318 12.72 -12.35 32.66
CA GLY A 318 13.23 -11.85 33.93
C GLY A 318 13.99 -10.52 33.83
N VAL A 319 13.68 -9.70 32.80
CA VAL A 319 14.29 -8.40 32.53
C VAL A 319 13.30 -7.28 32.83
#